data_071764486b470588210d93df6cb69393
#
_entry.id   071764486b470588210d93df6cb69393
#
_cell.length_a   1.000
_cell.length_b   1.000
_cell.length_c   1.000
_cell.angle_alpha   90.00
_cell.angle_beta   90.00
_cell.angle_gamma   90.00
#
_symmetry.space_group_name_H-M   'P 1'
#
loop_
_entity.id
_entity.type
_entity.pdbx_description
1 polymer ?
#
loop_
_entity_poly.entity_id
_entity_poly.type
_entity_poly.pdbx_seq_one_letter_code
_entity_poly.pdbx_strand_id
1 'polypeptide(L)'
;LRKTEELIKKNVELLRIVDNLPLYEINKDIANTIKADKISDRAKIASLYKSIRIHVEKNLNKSPYLVSIAQKVEDIITHLRERQRSVESALKELTANAEEIAKAEEEQKNSGMNREEFSYFWILRRYGVKEPENKAIEIQNVVSERKHWLFNENVERELRKELYKLLLDYSGDVVKLVNELLGIDKIMRGEKNE
;
A
#
# COMPACT_ATOMS: atom_id res chain seq x y z
N LEU A 1 -5.65 -12.01 -3.44
CA LEU A 1 -4.50 -12.91 -3.27
C LEU A 1 -4.05 -13.53 -4.61
N ARG A 2 -4.91 -14.27 -5.37
CA ARG A 2 -4.50 -14.91 -6.64
C ARG A 2 -3.91 -13.93 -7.68
N LYS A 3 -4.48 -12.72 -7.84
CA LYS A 3 -3.92 -11.71 -8.77
C LYS A 3 -2.56 -11.19 -8.31
N THR A 4 -2.36 -11.06 -7.00
CA THR A 4 -1.07 -10.63 -6.42
C THR A 4 -0.04 -11.74 -6.56
N GLU A 5 -0.41 -13.01 -6.36
CA GLU A 5 0.46 -14.17 -6.55
C GLU A 5 0.81 -14.40 -8.04
N GLU A 6 -0.11 -14.18 -8.97
CA GLU A 6 0.17 -14.29 -10.42
C GLU A 6 1.09 -13.15 -10.92
N LEU A 7 0.90 -11.91 -10.41
CA LEU A 7 1.82 -10.79 -10.65
C LEU A 7 3.21 -11.09 -10.06
N ILE A 8 3.26 -11.69 -8.89
CA ILE A 8 4.49 -12.13 -8.22
C ILE A 8 5.23 -13.18 -9.06
N LYS A 9 4.54 -14.20 -9.59
CA LYS A 9 5.15 -15.26 -10.42
C LYS A 9 5.70 -14.75 -11.75
N LYS A 10 5.04 -13.78 -12.39
CA LYS A 10 5.53 -13.15 -13.64
C LYS A 10 6.82 -12.34 -13.44
N ASN A 11 7.10 -11.89 -12.23
CA ASN A 11 8.24 -11.04 -11.91
C ASN A 11 9.51 -11.82 -11.47
N VAL A 12 9.44 -13.15 -11.42
CA VAL A 12 10.51 -14.05 -10.95
C VAL A 12 11.80 -13.98 -11.78
N GLU A 13 11.77 -13.61 -13.06
CA GLU A 13 12.98 -13.58 -13.90
C GLU A 13 14.00 -12.50 -13.53
N LEU A 14 13.55 -11.32 -13.07
CA LEU A 14 14.48 -10.31 -12.49
C LEU A 14 15.01 -10.76 -11.12
N LEU A 15 14.26 -11.59 -10.40
CA LEU A 15 14.62 -12.09 -9.08
C LEU A 15 15.59 -13.27 -9.14
N ARG A 16 15.67 -14.03 -10.26
CA ARG A 16 16.62 -15.14 -10.41
C ARG A 16 18.10 -14.71 -10.40
N ILE A 17 18.38 -13.44 -10.68
CA ILE A 17 19.75 -12.89 -10.61
C ILE A 17 20.15 -12.52 -9.16
N VAL A 18 19.25 -12.68 -8.17
CA VAL A 18 19.26 -11.87 -6.93
C VAL A 18 19.28 -12.68 -5.64
N ASP A 19 19.59 -13.98 -5.68
CA ASP A 19 19.62 -14.75 -4.41
C ASP A 19 20.71 -14.30 -3.43
N ASN A 20 21.71 -13.55 -3.91
CA ASN A 20 22.83 -13.05 -3.08
C ASN A 20 22.88 -11.52 -2.88
N LEU A 21 21.85 -10.77 -3.30
CA LEU A 21 21.85 -9.31 -3.06
C LEU A 21 21.49 -8.98 -1.61
N PRO A 22 22.14 -7.94 -1.04
CA PRO A 22 21.84 -7.50 0.31
C PRO A 22 20.36 -7.05 0.40
N LEU A 23 19.72 -7.28 1.54
CA LEU A 23 18.43 -6.72 1.85
C LEU A 23 18.63 -5.40 2.58
N TYR A 24 17.92 -4.37 2.16
CA TYR A 24 17.86 -3.10 2.87
C TYR A 24 16.83 -3.16 4.00
N GLU A 25 17.18 -2.63 5.16
CA GLU A 25 16.21 -2.39 6.21
C GLU A 25 15.36 -1.17 5.88
N ILE A 26 14.04 -1.31 5.89
CA ILE A 26 13.11 -0.20 5.62
C ILE A 26 12.95 0.62 6.90
N ASN A 27 13.69 1.71 6.98
CA ASN A 27 13.71 2.64 8.10
C ASN A 27 13.95 4.09 7.61
N LYS A 28 13.96 5.05 8.52
CA LYS A 28 14.13 6.48 8.19
C LYS A 28 15.47 6.84 7.52
N ASP A 29 16.48 5.98 7.65
CA ASP A 29 17.81 6.21 7.07
C ASP A 29 18.01 5.47 5.74
N ILE A 30 16.97 4.84 5.19
CA ILE A 30 17.02 4.00 3.98
C ILE A 30 17.66 4.72 2.78
N ALA A 31 17.32 5.99 2.55
CA ALA A 31 17.85 6.76 1.43
C ALA A 31 19.38 6.95 1.53
N ASN A 32 19.88 7.23 2.73
CA ASN A 32 21.32 7.37 2.98
C ASN A 32 22.03 6.03 2.80
N THR A 33 21.43 4.93 3.26
CA THR A 33 21.95 3.57 3.09
C THR A 33 22.11 3.22 1.61
N ILE A 34 21.06 3.45 0.79
CA ILE A 34 21.09 3.19 -0.66
C ILE A 34 22.12 4.06 -1.35
N LYS A 35 22.23 5.35 -0.96
CA LYS A 35 23.20 6.28 -1.54
C LYS A 35 24.65 5.87 -1.24
N ALA A 36 24.91 5.39 -0.04
CA ALA A 36 26.25 4.95 0.39
C ALA A 36 26.68 3.62 -0.21
N ASP A 37 25.73 2.79 -0.64
CA ASP A 37 26.02 1.48 -1.23
C ASP A 37 26.73 1.64 -2.58
N LYS A 38 27.77 0.84 -2.82
CA LYS A 38 28.64 0.91 -4.01
C LYS A 38 28.24 -0.05 -5.13
N ILE A 39 27.18 -0.83 -4.96
CA ILE A 39 26.68 -1.71 -6.03
C ILE A 39 26.00 -0.90 -7.15
N SER A 40 25.80 -1.54 -8.31
CA SER A 40 25.17 -0.87 -9.45
C SER A 40 23.71 -0.47 -9.14
N ASP A 41 23.21 0.58 -9.80
CA ASP A 41 21.83 1.04 -9.60
C ASP A 41 20.79 -0.04 -9.94
N ARG A 42 21.05 -0.90 -10.91
CA ARG A 42 20.20 -2.07 -11.20
C ARG A 42 20.18 -3.07 -10.04
N ALA A 43 21.32 -3.31 -9.41
CA ALA A 43 21.40 -4.16 -8.23
C ALA A 43 20.70 -3.53 -7.03
N LYS A 44 20.84 -2.20 -6.83
CA LYS A 44 20.09 -1.45 -5.81
C LYS A 44 18.59 -1.56 -6.00
N ILE A 45 18.11 -1.39 -7.25
CA ILE A 45 16.67 -1.54 -7.58
C ILE A 45 16.18 -2.95 -7.21
N ALA A 46 16.90 -3.99 -7.59
CA ALA A 46 16.51 -5.36 -7.30
C ALA A 46 16.50 -5.67 -5.80
N SER A 47 17.53 -5.22 -5.06
CA SER A 47 17.60 -5.31 -3.59
C SER A 47 16.46 -4.58 -2.92
N LEU A 48 16.22 -3.34 -3.31
CA LEU A 48 15.20 -2.49 -2.71
C LEU A 48 13.79 -3.01 -2.98
N TYR A 49 13.52 -3.45 -4.21
CA TYR A 49 12.26 -4.10 -4.57
C TYR A 49 11.99 -5.34 -3.70
N LYS A 50 12.99 -6.23 -3.57
CA LYS A 50 12.91 -7.43 -2.72
C LYS A 50 12.67 -7.05 -1.26
N SER A 51 13.39 -6.04 -0.76
CA SER A 51 13.28 -5.56 0.62
C SER A 51 11.88 -5.00 0.91
N ILE A 52 11.35 -4.15 0.04
CA ILE A 52 9.99 -3.59 0.19
C ILE A 52 8.95 -4.71 0.19
N ARG A 53 9.05 -5.66 -0.74
CA ARG A 53 8.11 -6.79 -0.80
C ARG A 53 8.10 -7.61 0.49
N ILE A 54 9.26 -8.04 0.95
CA ILE A 54 9.39 -8.82 2.21
C ILE A 54 8.84 -8.01 3.38
N HIS A 55 9.14 -6.71 3.42
CA HIS A 55 8.65 -5.82 4.48
C HIS A 55 7.12 -5.73 4.50
N VAL A 56 6.50 -5.53 3.33
CA VAL A 56 5.04 -5.48 3.17
C VAL A 56 4.41 -6.81 3.56
N GLU A 57 4.90 -7.93 3.04
CA GLU A 57 4.38 -9.27 3.35
C GLU A 57 4.39 -9.55 4.86
N LYS A 58 5.48 -9.22 5.56
CA LYS A 58 5.62 -9.42 7.01
C LYS A 58 4.72 -8.51 7.85
N ASN A 59 4.42 -7.31 7.35
CA ASN A 59 3.71 -6.29 8.11
C ASN A 59 2.25 -6.07 7.65
N LEU A 60 1.78 -6.80 6.64
CA LEU A 60 0.46 -6.62 6.05
C LEU A 60 -0.67 -6.71 7.11
N ASN A 61 -0.54 -7.63 8.06
CA ASN A 61 -1.52 -7.81 9.13
C ASN A 61 -1.57 -6.62 10.11
N LYS A 62 -0.47 -5.87 10.25
CA LYS A 62 -0.40 -4.71 11.13
C LYS A 62 -0.66 -3.40 10.40
N SER A 63 -0.31 -3.35 9.13
CA SER A 63 -0.29 -2.15 8.30
C SER A 63 -0.88 -2.43 6.91
N PRO A 64 -2.20 -2.71 6.78
CA PRO A 64 -2.84 -3.08 5.52
C PRO A 64 -2.69 -2.03 4.42
N TYR A 65 -2.57 -0.75 4.77
CA TYR A 65 -2.36 0.36 3.84
C TYR A 65 -1.07 0.21 3.00
N LEU A 66 -0.10 -0.60 3.46
CA LEU A 66 1.13 -0.90 2.71
C LEU A 66 0.87 -1.58 1.36
N VAL A 67 -0.29 -2.22 1.17
CA VAL A 67 -0.70 -2.78 -0.13
C VAL A 67 -0.71 -1.71 -1.22
N SER A 68 -1.16 -0.50 -0.90
CA SER A 68 -1.20 0.59 -1.86
C SER A 68 0.21 1.05 -2.30
N ILE A 69 1.18 0.95 -1.40
CA ILE A 69 2.59 1.26 -1.72
C ILE A 69 3.21 0.11 -2.52
N ALA A 70 2.93 -1.14 -2.14
CA ALA A 70 3.38 -2.30 -2.92
C ALA A 70 2.90 -2.25 -4.38
N GLN A 71 1.67 -1.82 -4.62
CA GLN A 71 1.14 -1.65 -5.97
C GLN A 71 1.94 -0.62 -6.78
N LYS A 72 2.25 0.55 -6.20
CA LYS A 72 3.11 1.56 -6.85
C LYS A 72 4.49 0.99 -7.19
N VAL A 73 5.06 0.21 -6.29
CA VAL A 73 6.37 -0.43 -6.47
C VAL A 73 6.34 -1.43 -7.64
N GLU A 74 5.28 -2.24 -7.76
CA GLU A 74 5.09 -3.15 -8.90
C GLU A 74 4.96 -2.39 -10.23
N ASP A 75 4.22 -1.27 -10.24
CA ASP A 75 4.07 -0.42 -11.43
C ASP A 75 5.41 0.18 -11.86
N ILE A 76 6.24 0.63 -10.91
CA ILE A 76 7.59 1.15 -11.20
C ILE A 76 8.45 0.08 -11.89
N ILE A 77 8.45 -1.14 -11.36
CA ILE A 77 9.23 -2.26 -11.92
C ILE A 77 8.71 -2.67 -13.31
N THR A 78 7.39 -2.68 -13.49
CA THR A 78 6.76 -2.98 -14.79
C THR A 78 7.18 -1.97 -15.84
N HIS A 79 7.06 -0.66 -15.57
CA HIS A 79 7.44 0.40 -16.49
C HIS A 79 8.95 0.42 -16.77
N LEU A 80 9.79 0.06 -15.78
CA LEU A 80 11.23 -0.09 -16.01
C LEU A 80 11.53 -1.22 -17.00
N ARG A 81 10.85 -2.37 -16.90
CA ARG A 81 11.00 -3.51 -17.81
C ARG A 81 10.55 -3.19 -19.22
N GLU A 82 9.45 -2.48 -19.35
CA GLU A 82 8.89 -2.03 -20.61
C GLU A 82 9.68 -0.87 -21.24
N ARG A 83 10.81 -0.47 -20.62
CA ARG A 83 11.66 0.66 -21.04
C ARG A 83 10.90 2.01 -21.10
N GLN A 84 9.81 2.13 -20.38
CA GLN A 84 9.04 3.36 -20.23
C GLN A 84 9.59 4.26 -19.11
N ARG A 85 10.59 3.75 -18.37
CA ARG A 85 11.23 4.44 -17.25
C ARG A 85 12.72 4.20 -17.23
N SER A 86 13.50 5.22 -16.88
CA SER A 86 14.95 5.09 -16.72
C SER A 86 15.31 4.38 -15.39
N VAL A 87 16.52 3.79 -15.34
CA VAL A 87 17.06 3.17 -14.12
C VAL A 87 17.14 4.19 -12.98
N GLU A 88 17.61 5.41 -13.27
CA GLU A 88 17.73 6.48 -12.30
C GLU A 88 16.37 6.90 -11.72
N SER A 89 15.35 7.09 -12.58
CA SER A 89 13.99 7.42 -12.14
C SER A 89 13.39 6.30 -11.30
N ALA A 90 13.55 5.04 -11.71
CA ALA A 90 13.05 3.90 -10.97
C ALA A 90 13.70 3.78 -9.58
N LEU A 91 15.02 3.95 -9.48
CA LEU A 91 15.73 3.92 -8.20
C LEU A 91 15.26 5.04 -7.27
N LYS A 92 15.13 6.26 -7.78
CA LYS A 92 14.64 7.41 -7.02
C LYS A 92 13.22 7.17 -6.48
N GLU A 93 12.33 6.67 -7.31
CA GLU A 93 10.94 6.43 -6.93
C GLU A 93 10.79 5.25 -5.94
N LEU A 94 11.55 4.17 -6.12
CA LEU A 94 11.58 3.07 -5.15
C LEU A 94 12.13 3.52 -3.80
N THR A 95 13.17 4.35 -3.80
CA THR A 95 13.72 4.94 -2.57
C THR A 95 12.67 5.80 -1.86
N ALA A 96 11.96 6.64 -2.60
CA ALA A 96 10.89 7.47 -2.04
C ALA A 96 9.73 6.61 -1.46
N ASN A 97 9.36 5.49 -2.11
CA ASN A 97 8.36 4.57 -1.57
C ASN A 97 8.85 3.86 -0.29
N ALA A 98 10.13 3.51 -0.19
CA ALA A 98 10.69 2.95 1.05
C ALA A 98 10.69 3.96 2.21
N GLU A 99 11.01 5.24 1.94
CA GLU A 99 10.88 6.32 2.91
C GLU A 99 9.42 6.56 3.31
N GLU A 100 8.48 6.49 2.34
CA GLU A 100 7.04 6.61 2.59
C GLU A 100 6.56 5.52 3.56
N ILE A 101 7.01 4.27 3.41
CA ILE A 101 6.72 3.16 4.33
C ILE A 101 7.20 3.49 5.74
N ALA A 102 8.48 3.85 5.88
CA ALA A 102 9.07 4.14 7.19
C ALA A 102 8.34 5.28 7.93
N LYS A 103 7.99 6.35 7.20
CA LYS A 103 7.24 7.49 7.74
C LYS A 103 5.82 7.09 8.15
N ALA A 104 5.14 6.31 7.32
CA ALA A 104 3.78 5.86 7.61
C ALA A 104 3.70 4.96 8.85
N GLU A 105 4.67 4.05 9.02
CA GLU A 105 4.73 3.19 10.20
C GLU A 105 5.03 3.97 11.50
N GLU A 106 5.88 4.99 11.42
CA GLU A 106 6.13 5.89 12.56
C GLU A 106 4.89 6.71 12.90
N GLU A 107 4.22 7.24 11.89
CA GLU A 107 2.99 8.00 12.05
C GLU A 107 1.86 7.14 12.63
N GLN A 108 1.69 5.91 12.15
CA GLN A 108 0.72 4.97 12.71
C GLN A 108 0.92 4.74 14.20
N LYS A 109 2.19 4.56 14.64
CA LYS A 109 2.53 4.37 16.05
C LYS A 109 2.18 5.58 16.91
N ASN A 110 2.29 6.78 16.34
CA ASN A 110 2.13 8.04 17.06
C ASN A 110 0.70 8.63 16.95
N SER A 111 -0.12 8.14 16.02
CA SER A 111 -1.45 8.70 15.74
C SER A 111 -2.50 8.40 16.81
N GLY A 112 -2.30 7.35 17.62
CA GLY A 112 -3.33 6.82 18.52
C GLY A 112 -4.49 6.11 17.81
N MET A 113 -4.49 6.05 16.48
CA MET A 113 -5.49 5.34 15.68
C MET A 113 -5.28 3.83 15.73
N ASN A 114 -6.37 3.08 15.71
CA ASN A 114 -6.27 1.64 15.52
C ASN A 114 -5.87 1.31 14.04
N ARG A 115 -5.64 0.03 13.75
CA ARG A 115 -5.20 -0.45 12.44
C ARG A 115 -6.13 -0.07 11.31
N GLU A 116 -7.43 -0.24 11.53
CA GLU A 116 -8.49 0.02 10.56
C GLU A 116 -8.62 1.54 10.29
N GLU A 117 -8.71 2.33 11.36
CA GLU A 117 -8.78 3.80 11.28
C GLU A 117 -7.59 4.37 10.52
N PHE A 118 -6.37 3.96 10.89
CA PHE A 118 -5.18 4.46 10.21
C PHE A 118 -5.13 4.06 8.74
N SER A 119 -5.61 2.87 8.39
CA SER A 119 -5.66 2.42 6.99
C SER A 119 -6.61 3.27 6.15
N TYR A 120 -7.78 3.61 6.67
CA TYR A 120 -8.71 4.52 5.99
C TYR A 120 -8.16 5.95 5.95
N PHE A 121 -7.64 6.46 7.07
CA PHE A 121 -6.98 7.76 7.13
C PHE A 121 -5.88 7.92 6.09
N TRP A 122 -5.01 6.93 5.95
CA TRP A 122 -3.92 6.92 4.97
C TRP A 122 -4.41 7.09 3.54
N ILE A 123 -5.47 6.35 3.17
CA ILE A 123 -6.09 6.46 1.84
C ILE A 123 -6.71 7.84 1.66
N LEU A 124 -7.55 8.28 2.60
CA LEU A 124 -8.26 9.55 2.52
C LEU A 124 -7.28 10.73 2.36
N ARG A 125 -6.21 10.74 3.14
CA ARG A 125 -5.14 11.75 3.06
C ARG A 125 -4.47 11.75 1.69
N ARG A 126 -4.16 10.60 1.14
CA ARG A 126 -3.53 10.46 -0.18
C ARG A 126 -4.43 10.99 -1.30
N TYR A 127 -5.74 10.87 -1.15
CA TYR A 127 -6.73 11.44 -2.06
C TYR A 127 -7.01 12.94 -1.81
N GLY A 128 -6.44 13.52 -0.76
CA GLY A 128 -6.66 14.93 -0.41
C GLY A 128 -8.06 15.21 0.13
N VAL A 129 -8.67 14.22 0.77
CA VAL A 129 -9.97 14.37 1.44
C VAL A 129 -9.80 15.31 2.64
N LYS A 130 -10.77 16.20 2.86
CA LYS A 130 -10.78 17.11 4.01
C LYS A 130 -11.06 16.33 5.29
N GLU A 131 -10.42 16.74 6.39
CA GLU A 131 -10.59 16.13 7.71
C GLU A 131 -10.45 14.60 7.70
N PRO A 132 -9.37 14.05 7.12
CA PRO A 132 -9.25 12.62 6.87
C PRO A 132 -9.27 11.79 8.15
N GLU A 133 -8.86 12.36 9.30
CA GLU A 133 -8.88 11.72 10.62
C GLU A 133 -10.31 11.43 11.06
N ASN A 134 -11.18 12.44 11.05
CA ASN A 134 -12.59 12.32 11.45
C ASN A 134 -13.33 11.37 10.51
N LYS A 135 -13.13 11.53 9.20
CA LYS A 135 -13.76 10.67 8.19
C LYS A 135 -13.30 9.21 8.27
N ALA A 136 -12.07 8.95 8.66
CA ALA A 136 -11.58 7.59 8.86
C ALA A 136 -12.34 6.87 9.99
N ILE A 137 -12.58 7.56 11.09
CA ILE A 137 -13.37 7.05 12.22
C ILE A 137 -14.83 6.80 11.80
N GLU A 138 -15.45 7.76 11.09
CA GLU A 138 -16.82 7.61 10.58
C GLU A 138 -16.95 6.42 9.62
N ILE A 139 -15.98 6.27 8.69
CA ILE A 139 -15.94 5.14 7.75
C ILE A 139 -15.80 3.83 8.51
N GLN A 140 -14.90 3.74 9.49
CA GLN A 140 -14.75 2.53 10.30
C GLN A 140 -16.07 2.16 10.99
N ASN A 141 -16.78 3.11 11.58
CA ASN A 141 -18.05 2.87 12.23
C ASN A 141 -19.09 2.29 11.25
N VAL A 142 -19.26 2.93 10.09
CA VAL A 142 -20.18 2.49 9.04
C VAL A 142 -19.84 1.09 8.52
N VAL A 143 -18.55 0.78 8.32
CA VAL A 143 -18.10 -0.52 7.84
C VAL A 143 -18.24 -1.60 8.92
N SER A 144 -17.96 -1.27 10.19
CA SER A 144 -18.04 -2.22 11.31
C SER A 144 -19.47 -2.68 11.60
N GLU A 145 -20.47 -1.83 11.36
CA GLU A 145 -21.89 -2.17 11.47
C GLU A 145 -22.35 -3.16 10.39
N ARG A 146 -21.64 -3.25 9.28
CA ARG A 146 -22.00 -4.06 8.10
C ARG A 146 -21.03 -5.23 7.89
N LYS A 147 -20.83 -6.04 8.93
CA LYS A 147 -19.82 -7.12 8.96
C LYS A 147 -19.89 -8.14 7.81
N HIS A 148 -21.07 -8.32 7.21
CA HIS A 148 -21.31 -9.30 6.16
C HIS A 148 -21.33 -8.72 4.74
N TRP A 149 -20.88 -7.49 4.55
CA TRP A 149 -20.92 -6.81 3.25
C TRP A 149 -20.15 -7.60 2.14
N LEU A 150 -19.09 -8.33 2.51
CA LEU A 150 -18.31 -9.15 1.58
C LEU A 150 -19.08 -10.31 0.94
N PHE A 151 -20.14 -10.76 1.60
CA PHE A 151 -20.91 -11.95 1.20
C PHE A 151 -22.37 -11.61 0.84
N ASN A 152 -22.75 -10.34 0.83
CA ASN A 152 -24.12 -9.90 0.57
C ASN A 152 -24.12 -8.60 -0.25
N GLU A 153 -24.48 -8.74 -1.53
CA GLU A 153 -24.51 -7.62 -2.48
C GLU A 153 -25.43 -6.47 -2.07
N ASN A 154 -26.55 -6.76 -1.38
CA ASN A 154 -27.45 -5.71 -0.90
C ASN A 154 -26.78 -4.91 0.22
N VAL A 155 -26.10 -5.59 1.15
CA VAL A 155 -25.34 -4.92 2.23
C VAL A 155 -24.18 -4.12 1.65
N GLU A 156 -23.47 -4.64 0.65
CA GLU A 156 -22.42 -3.88 -0.05
C GLU A 156 -22.99 -2.62 -0.72
N ARG A 157 -24.12 -2.73 -1.38
CA ARG A 157 -24.78 -1.59 -2.04
C ARG A 157 -25.17 -0.49 -1.04
N GLU A 158 -25.74 -0.88 0.11
CA GLU A 158 -26.06 0.08 1.17
C GLU A 158 -24.80 0.69 1.80
N LEU A 159 -23.76 -0.10 2.03
CA LEU A 159 -22.47 0.39 2.50
C LEU A 159 -21.89 1.44 1.54
N ARG A 160 -21.87 1.15 0.24
CA ARG A 160 -21.39 2.10 -0.77
C ARG A 160 -22.17 3.42 -0.76
N LYS A 161 -23.49 3.35 -0.62
CA LYS A 161 -24.33 4.57 -0.51
C LYS A 161 -23.93 5.42 0.70
N GLU A 162 -23.71 4.81 1.86
CA GLU A 162 -23.28 5.54 3.06
C GLU A 162 -21.88 6.14 2.87
N LEU A 163 -20.93 5.39 2.30
CA LEU A 163 -19.60 5.92 2.00
C LEU A 163 -19.64 7.10 1.02
N TYR A 164 -20.48 7.03 -0.02
CA TYR A 164 -20.69 8.17 -0.93
C TYR A 164 -21.25 9.40 -0.21
N LYS A 165 -22.17 9.22 0.75
CA LYS A 165 -22.70 10.35 1.55
C LYS A 165 -21.63 10.98 2.43
N LEU A 166 -20.78 10.17 3.09
CA LEU A 166 -19.67 10.66 3.90
C LEU A 166 -18.62 11.43 3.09
N LEU A 167 -18.52 11.14 1.78
CA LEU A 167 -17.54 11.72 0.87
C LEU A 167 -18.13 12.73 -0.12
N LEU A 168 -19.33 13.27 0.13
CA LEU A 168 -20.01 14.22 -0.75
C LEU A 168 -19.21 15.51 -1.01
N ASP A 169 -18.40 15.94 -0.05
CA ASP A 169 -17.55 17.12 -0.14
C ASP A 169 -16.22 16.87 -0.87
N TYR A 170 -15.94 15.62 -1.24
CA TYR A 170 -14.76 15.26 -2.02
C TYR A 170 -15.00 15.51 -3.51
N SER A 171 -14.16 16.35 -4.13
CA SER A 171 -14.31 16.79 -5.52
C SER A 171 -13.65 15.88 -6.57
N GLY A 172 -12.94 14.84 -6.12
CA GLY A 172 -12.24 13.91 -7.01
C GLY A 172 -13.10 12.70 -7.42
N ASP A 173 -12.44 11.65 -7.90
CA ASP A 173 -13.10 10.39 -8.27
C ASP A 173 -13.51 9.59 -7.01
N VAL A 174 -14.72 9.87 -6.53
CA VAL A 174 -15.30 9.22 -5.34
C VAL A 174 -15.50 7.71 -5.55
N VAL A 175 -15.77 7.26 -6.77
CA VAL A 175 -15.96 5.84 -7.07
C VAL A 175 -14.65 5.08 -6.89
N LYS A 176 -13.56 5.63 -7.41
CA LYS A 176 -12.22 5.07 -7.23
C LYS A 176 -11.81 5.05 -5.77
N LEU A 177 -12.06 6.14 -5.05
CA LEU A 177 -11.77 6.23 -3.61
C LEU A 177 -12.52 5.17 -2.80
N VAL A 178 -13.84 5.04 -2.99
CA VAL A 178 -14.67 4.04 -2.29
C VAL A 178 -14.22 2.61 -2.64
N ASN A 179 -13.88 2.34 -3.88
CA ASN A 179 -13.34 1.03 -4.27
C ASN A 179 -12.04 0.71 -3.55
N GLU A 180 -11.16 1.68 -3.34
CA GLU A 180 -9.90 1.49 -2.63
C GLU A 180 -10.11 1.29 -1.13
N LEU A 181 -11.02 2.05 -0.51
CA LEU A 181 -11.41 1.87 0.90
C LEU A 181 -11.98 0.47 1.15
N LEU A 182 -12.90 0.01 0.30
CA LEU A 182 -13.46 -1.35 0.41
C LEU A 182 -12.44 -2.43 0.06
N GLY A 183 -11.52 -2.16 -0.86
CA GLY A 183 -10.43 -3.06 -1.19
C GLY A 183 -9.51 -3.34 -0.01
N ILE A 184 -9.15 -2.30 0.76
CA ILE A 184 -8.35 -2.46 1.98
C ILE A 184 -9.14 -3.16 3.08
N ASP A 185 -10.44 -2.83 3.28
CA ASP A 185 -11.27 -3.52 4.26
C ASP A 185 -11.40 -5.02 3.94
N LYS A 186 -11.51 -5.37 2.67
CA LYS A 186 -11.52 -6.76 2.23
C LYS A 186 -10.26 -7.52 2.63
N ILE A 187 -9.09 -6.89 2.49
CA ILE A 187 -7.81 -7.46 2.92
C ILE A 187 -7.79 -7.67 4.43
N MET A 188 -8.22 -6.66 5.19
CA MET A 188 -8.25 -6.72 6.66
C MET A 188 -9.17 -7.82 7.19
N ARG A 189 -10.27 -8.12 6.49
CA ARG A 189 -11.26 -9.14 6.89
C ARG A 189 -10.93 -10.53 6.38
N GLY A 190 -10.28 -10.65 5.24
CA GLY A 190 -9.87 -11.94 4.66
C GLY A 190 -8.87 -12.70 5.52
N GLU A 191 -8.15 -12.00 6.39
CA GLU A 191 -7.20 -12.58 7.34
C GLU A 191 -7.84 -13.02 8.67
N LYS A 192 -9.09 -12.67 8.93
CA LYS A 192 -9.82 -13.07 10.18
C LYS A 192 -10.49 -14.42 10.08
N ASN A 193 -10.43 -15.10 8.93
CA ASN A 193 -11.12 -16.38 8.68
C ASN A 193 -10.16 -17.59 8.61
N GLU A 194 -8.92 -17.44 9.07
CA GLU A 194 -7.99 -18.52 9.41
C GLU A 194 -7.84 -18.59 10.94
#